data_080973cd91b49d71150b0278abf4a8c6
#
_entry.id   080973cd91b49d71150b0278abf4a8c6
#
_cell.length_a   1.000
_cell.length_b   1.000
_cell.length_c   1.000
_cell.angle_alpha   90.00
_cell.angle_beta   90.00
_cell.angle_gamma   90.00
#
_symmetry.space_group_name_H-M   'P 1'
#
loop_
_entity.id
_entity.type
_entity.pdbx_description
1 polymer ?
#
loop_
_entity_poly.entity_id
_entity_poly.type
_entity_poly.pdbx_seq_one_letter_code
_entity_poly.pdbx_strand_id
1 'polypeptide(L)'
;MPAPELTLLQRGLVPAIKFNDQIITESGVVARFLADAYPSHLVPNTGSADAALKRARINFFVDTWFDKVGSYWLQIIRADDETKKAELVKEFLEKLGKEIEPLLKDVKPFFGGSSKVTLAEVLTAPFILRVYSFSKHGLLPKSVVEGLEALPNFNKWAQALIKEESVTYIWNEAEVIPATKKKVESMKAAAAAAAK
;
A
#
# COMPACT_ATOMS: atom_id res chain seq x y z
N MET A 1 16.45 -3.60 23.20
CA MET A 1 17.10 -4.28 22.06
C MET A 1 17.89 -3.25 21.27
N PRO A 2 19.02 -3.61 20.62
CA PRO A 2 19.74 -2.66 19.77
C PRO A 2 18.83 -2.22 18.60
N ALA A 3 19.02 -0.99 18.14
CA ALA A 3 18.34 -0.50 16.94
C ALA A 3 18.87 -1.23 15.71
N PRO A 4 18.01 -1.60 14.75
CA PRO A 4 18.47 -2.17 13.49
C PRO A 4 19.19 -1.11 12.67
N GLU A 5 20.23 -1.51 11.96
CA GLU A 5 20.99 -0.65 11.08
C GLU A 5 20.41 -0.73 9.66
N LEU A 6 20.09 0.42 9.07
CA LEU A 6 19.68 0.49 7.66
C LEU A 6 20.91 0.22 6.80
N THR A 7 20.80 -0.74 5.88
CA THR A 7 21.89 -1.09 4.97
C THR A 7 21.41 -1.16 3.52
N LEU A 8 22.31 -0.91 2.59
CA LEU A 8 22.07 -1.11 1.17
C LEU A 8 22.57 -2.49 0.77
N LEU A 9 21.72 -3.29 0.16
CA LEU A 9 22.14 -4.55 -0.43
C LEU A 9 22.96 -4.31 -1.70
N GLN A 10 23.78 -5.29 -2.06
CA GLN A 10 24.52 -5.30 -3.33
C GLN A 10 23.63 -5.07 -4.57
N ARG A 11 22.32 -5.38 -4.47
CA ARG A 11 21.32 -5.15 -5.53
C ARG A 11 20.73 -3.75 -5.53
N GLY A 12 21.09 -2.86 -4.60
CA GLY A 12 20.53 -1.50 -4.49
C GLY A 12 19.04 -1.46 -4.15
N LEU A 13 18.47 -2.56 -3.65
CA LEU A 13 17.06 -2.61 -3.27
C LEU A 13 16.88 -2.15 -1.81
N VAL A 14 15.83 -1.38 -1.57
CA VAL A 14 15.41 -0.89 -0.25
C VAL A 14 13.96 -1.32 0.02
N PRO A 15 13.56 -1.55 1.29
CA PRO A 15 14.41 -1.50 2.48
C PRO A 15 15.25 -2.77 2.68
N ALA A 16 16.43 -2.60 3.24
CA ALA A 16 17.23 -3.68 3.80
C ALA A 16 17.77 -3.21 5.15
N ILE A 17 17.64 -4.04 6.19
CA ILE A 17 18.15 -3.76 7.52
C ILE A 17 19.11 -4.85 7.97
N LYS A 18 20.11 -4.48 8.75
CA LYS A 18 21.00 -5.40 9.45
C LYS A 18 20.62 -5.46 10.94
N PHE A 19 20.43 -6.65 11.45
CA PHE A 19 20.13 -6.90 12.86
C PHE A 19 20.86 -8.16 13.32
N ASN A 20 21.73 -8.05 14.33
CA ASN A 20 22.58 -9.13 14.84
C ASN A 20 23.28 -9.91 13.69
N ASP A 21 23.96 -9.20 12.79
CA ASP A 21 24.66 -9.72 11.61
C ASP A 21 23.76 -10.46 10.57
N GLN A 22 22.46 -10.47 10.77
CA GLN A 22 21.48 -10.96 9.78
C GLN A 22 20.95 -9.80 8.94
N ILE A 23 20.85 -10.02 7.63
CA ILE A 23 20.24 -9.05 6.71
C ILE A 23 18.78 -9.46 6.48
N ILE A 24 17.86 -8.53 6.73
CA ILE A 24 16.43 -8.71 6.50
C ILE A 24 16.02 -7.78 5.35
N THR A 25 15.36 -8.34 4.35
CA THR A 25 14.90 -7.63 3.14
C THR A 25 13.40 -7.81 2.96
N GLU A 26 12.86 -7.19 1.91
CA GLU A 26 11.44 -7.11 1.60
C GLU A 26 10.66 -6.23 2.62
N SER A 27 10.03 -5.17 2.12
CA SER A 27 9.36 -4.16 2.97
C SER A 27 8.34 -4.78 3.92
N GLY A 28 7.56 -5.76 3.46
CA GLY A 28 6.59 -6.47 4.29
C GLY A 28 7.23 -7.30 5.39
N VAL A 29 8.38 -7.95 5.11
CA VAL A 29 9.12 -8.76 6.10
C VAL A 29 9.78 -7.83 7.13
N VAL A 30 10.43 -6.77 6.67
CA VAL A 30 11.06 -5.76 7.53
C VAL A 30 10.04 -5.13 8.47
N ALA A 31 8.89 -4.71 7.96
CA ALA A 31 7.85 -4.10 8.79
C ALA A 31 7.29 -5.07 9.84
N ARG A 32 7.04 -6.33 9.47
CA ARG A 32 6.59 -7.37 10.42
C ARG A 32 7.66 -7.64 11.49
N PHE A 33 8.92 -7.78 11.08
CA PHE A 33 10.03 -7.95 12.02
C PHE A 33 10.10 -6.80 13.03
N LEU A 34 10.04 -5.55 12.57
CA LEU A 34 10.08 -4.39 13.44
C LEU A 34 8.89 -4.33 14.39
N ALA A 35 7.69 -4.65 13.91
CA ALA A 35 6.48 -4.69 14.74
C ALA A 35 6.52 -5.79 15.80
N ASP A 36 7.20 -6.91 15.53
CA ASP A 36 7.38 -8.01 16.49
C ASP A 36 8.52 -7.74 17.49
N ALA A 37 9.64 -7.18 16.99
CA ALA A 37 10.82 -6.91 17.82
C ALA A 37 10.61 -5.70 18.77
N TYR A 38 9.80 -4.73 18.34
CA TYR A 38 9.55 -3.48 19.09
C TYR A 38 8.05 -3.34 19.39
N PRO A 39 7.58 -3.86 20.56
CA PRO A 39 6.16 -3.84 20.90
C PRO A 39 5.55 -2.42 20.81
N SER A 40 4.44 -2.32 20.11
CA SER A 40 3.73 -1.06 19.88
C SER A 40 2.23 -1.33 19.68
N HIS A 41 1.45 -0.29 19.37
CA HIS A 41 0.03 -0.43 19.03
C HIS A 41 -0.23 -1.02 17.63
N LEU A 42 0.81 -1.18 16.79
CA LEU A 42 0.67 -1.64 15.41
C LEU A 42 0.16 -3.08 15.31
N VAL A 43 0.54 -3.93 16.25
CA VAL A 43 0.06 -5.32 16.36
C VAL A 43 -0.27 -5.64 17.80
N PRO A 44 -1.30 -6.47 18.06
CA PRO A 44 -1.57 -6.95 19.42
C PRO A 44 -0.39 -7.69 20.00
N ASN A 45 -0.13 -7.50 21.29
CA ASN A 45 0.87 -8.30 22.01
C ASN A 45 0.53 -9.80 21.93
N THR A 46 1.56 -10.64 21.90
CA THR A 46 1.41 -12.11 21.93
C THR A 46 0.91 -12.58 23.31
N GLY A 47 0.42 -13.81 23.39
CA GLY A 47 0.08 -14.46 24.65
C GLY A 47 -1.39 -14.81 24.83
N SER A 48 -2.27 -14.48 23.89
CA SER A 48 -3.68 -14.94 23.89
C SER A 48 -4.15 -15.36 22.51
N ALA A 49 -5.15 -16.23 22.45
CA ALA A 49 -5.78 -16.64 21.19
C ALA A 49 -6.44 -15.47 20.45
N ASP A 50 -7.04 -14.52 21.18
CA ASP A 50 -7.63 -13.31 20.61
C ASP A 50 -6.57 -12.41 19.95
N ALA A 51 -5.42 -12.22 20.58
CA ALA A 51 -4.30 -11.49 20.00
C ALA A 51 -3.77 -12.18 18.73
N ALA A 52 -3.62 -13.50 18.76
CA ALA A 52 -3.22 -14.28 17.60
C ALA A 52 -4.22 -14.14 16.43
N LEU A 53 -5.54 -14.20 16.73
CA LEU A 53 -6.59 -14.01 15.73
C LEU A 53 -6.54 -12.61 15.11
N LYS A 54 -6.38 -11.55 15.90
CA LYS A 54 -6.24 -10.18 15.40
C LYS A 54 -5.01 -10.04 14.49
N ARG A 55 -3.88 -10.61 14.87
CA ARG A 55 -2.66 -10.64 14.03
C ARG A 55 -2.89 -11.40 12.72
N ALA A 56 -3.56 -12.54 12.77
CA ALA A 56 -3.92 -13.32 11.58
C ALA A 56 -4.84 -12.51 10.64
N ARG A 57 -5.82 -11.76 11.16
CA ARG A 57 -6.68 -10.88 10.36
C ARG A 57 -5.89 -9.74 9.69
N ILE A 58 -4.94 -9.12 10.40
CA ILE A 58 -4.04 -8.09 9.82
C ILE A 58 -3.24 -8.71 8.66
N ASN A 59 -2.61 -9.86 8.87
CA ASN A 59 -1.82 -10.52 7.84
C ASN A 59 -2.69 -10.90 6.64
N PHE A 60 -3.87 -11.48 6.86
CA PHE A 60 -4.80 -11.85 5.81
C PHE A 60 -5.23 -10.64 4.97
N PHE A 61 -5.53 -9.50 5.61
CA PHE A 61 -5.86 -8.25 4.89
C PHE A 61 -4.70 -7.79 4.02
N VAL A 62 -3.49 -7.73 4.58
CA VAL A 62 -2.28 -7.29 3.87
C VAL A 62 -1.96 -8.22 2.70
N ASP A 63 -2.00 -9.52 2.92
CA ASP A 63 -1.69 -10.51 1.89
C ASP A 63 -2.75 -10.48 0.78
N THR A 64 -4.05 -10.34 1.14
CA THR A 64 -5.15 -10.14 0.17
C THR A 64 -4.94 -8.87 -0.64
N TRP A 65 -4.55 -7.76 0.01
CA TRP A 65 -4.24 -6.50 -0.68
C TRP A 65 -3.17 -6.70 -1.76
N PHE A 66 -2.02 -7.26 -1.40
CA PHE A 66 -0.92 -7.42 -2.35
C PHE A 66 -1.21 -8.43 -3.45
N ASP A 67 -1.89 -9.51 -3.13
CA ASP A 67 -2.23 -10.56 -4.09
C ASP A 67 -3.33 -10.12 -5.09
N LYS A 68 -4.36 -9.41 -4.62
CA LYS A 68 -5.55 -9.14 -5.43
C LYS A 68 -5.55 -7.76 -6.09
N VAL A 69 -5.07 -6.71 -5.42
CA VAL A 69 -5.29 -5.33 -5.86
C VAL A 69 -4.05 -4.43 -5.91
N GLY A 70 -3.01 -4.74 -5.15
CA GLY A 70 -1.87 -3.85 -4.93
C GLY A 70 -1.08 -3.45 -6.17
N SER A 71 -1.16 -4.21 -7.27
CA SER A 71 -0.43 -3.94 -8.51
C SER A 71 -1.22 -3.09 -9.53
N TYR A 72 -2.54 -2.94 -9.38
CA TYR A 72 -3.40 -2.31 -10.41
C TYR A 72 -3.06 -0.86 -10.71
N TRP A 73 -2.75 -0.06 -9.68
CA TRP A 73 -2.36 1.34 -9.90
C TRP A 73 -1.20 1.46 -10.89
N LEU A 74 -0.22 0.56 -10.83
CA LEU A 74 0.94 0.56 -11.72
C LEU A 74 0.57 0.02 -13.11
N GLN A 75 -0.29 -0.98 -13.19
CA GLN A 75 -0.78 -1.51 -14.47
C GLN A 75 -1.56 -0.45 -15.24
N ILE A 76 -2.45 0.29 -14.55
CA ILE A 76 -3.25 1.38 -15.14
C ILE A 76 -2.34 2.50 -15.66
N ILE A 77 -1.34 2.92 -14.87
CA ILE A 77 -0.38 3.96 -15.30
C ILE A 77 0.42 3.54 -16.54
N ARG A 78 0.77 2.26 -16.63
CA ARG A 78 1.58 1.72 -17.73
C ARG A 78 0.80 1.45 -19.01
N ALA A 79 -0.51 1.29 -18.92
CA ALA A 79 -1.32 1.05 -20.09
C ALA A 79 -1.30 2.28 -21.02
N ASP A 80 -1.06 2.05 -22.31
CA ASP A 80 -0.97 3.10 -23.32
C ASP A 80 -2.33 3.37 -23.99
N ASP A 81 -3.21 2.38 -24.03
CA ASP A 81 -4.54 2.47 -24.60
C ASP A 81 -5.59 2.82 -23.55
N GLU A 82 -6.44 3.80 -23.84
CA GLU A 82 -7.50 4.27 -22.94
C GLU A 82 -8.57 3.20 -22.70
N THR A 83 -8.86 2.33 -23.68
CA THR A 83 -9.75 1.20 -23.50
C THR A 83 -9.19 0.22 -22.47
N LYS A 84 -7.90 -0.09 -22.60
CA LYS A 84 -7.21 -0.97 -21.65
C LYS A 84 -7.14 -0.37 -20.23
N LYS A 85 -6.93 0.95 -20.13
CA LYS A 85 -7.00 1.63 -18.83
C LYS A 85 -8.37 1.49 -18.20
N ALA A 86 -9.44 1.73 -18.97
CA ALA A 86 -10.81 1.61 -18.50
C ALA A 86 -11.14 0.17 -18.02
N GLU A 87 -10.71 -0.86 -18.76
CA GLU A 87 -10.83 -2.26 -18.35
C GLU A 87 -10.12 -2.53 -17.02
N LEU A 88 -8.85 -2.09 -16.88
CA LEU A 88 -8.07 -2.28 -15.68
C LEU A 88 -8.68 -1.54 -14.47
N VAL A 89 -9.23 -0.34 -14.67
CA VAL A 89 -9.96 0.39 -13.62
C VAL A 89 -11.18 -0.41 -13.17
N LYS A 90 -11.97 -0.92 -14.11
CA LYS A 90 -13.14 -1.75 -13.82
C LYS A 90 -12.76 -2.99 -13.01
N GLU A 91 -11.76 -3.75 -13.49
CA GLU A 91 -11.27 -4.94 -12.78
C GLU A 91 -10.76 -4.61 -11.37
N PHE A 92 -10.02 -3.50 -11.21
CA PHE A 92 -9.52 -3.04 -9.91
C PHE A 92 -10.66 -2.78 -8.94
N LEU A 93 -11.69 -2.03 -9.36
CA LEU A 93 -12.84 -1.70 -8.53
C LEU A 93 -13.68 -2.93 -8.18
N GLU A 94 -13.89 -3.84 -9.13
CA GLU A 94 -14.59 -5.12 -8.90
C GLU A 94 -13.85 -5.97 -7.85
N LYS A 95 -12.52 -6.08 -7.97
CA LYS A 95 -11.71 -6.82 -7.01
C LYS A 95 -11.68 -6.16 -5.64
N LEU A 96 -11.57 -4.83 -5.58
CA LEU A 96 -11.67 -4.10 -4.31
C LEU A 96 -13.02 -4.36 -3.63
N GLY A 97 -14.12 -4.24 -4.36
CA GLY A 97 -15.45 -4.48 -3.84
C GLY A 97 -15.66 -5.91 -3.35
N LYS A 98 -15.07 -6.89 -4.03
CA LYS A 98 -15.21 -8.31 -3.69
C LYS A 98 -14.28 -8.75 -2.56
N GLU A 99 -13.01 -8.36 -2.62
CA GLU A 99 -11.96 -8.95 -1.78
C GLU A 99 -11.57 -8.06 -0.58
N ILE A 100 -11.63 -6.74 -0.71
CA ILE A 100 -11.14 -5.80 0.31
C ILE A 100 -12.27 -5.15 1.09
N GLU A 101 -13.31 -4.67 0.42
CA GLU A 101 -14.46 -3.99 1.05
C GLU A 101 -15.07 -4.80 2.21
N PRO A 102 -15.32 -6.13 2.09
CA PRO A 102 -15.86 -6.91 3.19
C PRO A 102 -14.94 -7.02 4.41
N LEU A 103 -13.61 -6.93 4.19
CA LEU A 103 -12.63 -7.00 5.26
C LEU A 103 -12.58 -5.74 6.12
N LEU A 104 -13.11 -4.63 5.60
CA LEU A 104 -13.16 -3.31 6.24
C LEU A 104 -14.50 -3.02 6.93
N LYS A 105 -15.41 -4.00 7.04
CA LYS A 105 -16.75 -3.81 7.62
C LYS A 105 -16.77 -3.27 9.05
N ASP A 106 -15.70 -3.50 9.82
CA ASP A 106 -15.58 -3.08 11.22
C ASP A 106 -14.66 -1.87 11.43
N VAL A 107 -14.27 -1.17 10.35
CA VAL A 107 -13.34 -0.01 10.41
C VAL A 107 -13.87 1.14 11.27
N LYS A 108 -13.01 1.66 12.23
CA LYS A 108 -13.36 2.73 13.20
C LYS A 108 -12.14 3.52 13.73
N PRO A 109 -11.46 4.39 13.02
CA PRO A 109 -11.43 4.57 11.56
C PRO A 109 -10.49 3.62 10.84
N PHE A 110 -9.70 2.80 11.58
CA PHE A 110 -8.69 1.90 11.03
C PHE A 110 -9.12 0.43 11.13
N PHE A 111 -8.33 -0.45 10.54
CA PHE A 111 -8.60 -1.87 10.40
C PHE A 111 -8.91 -2.55 11.74
N GLY A 112 -9.89 -3.47 11.73
CA GLY A 112 -10.28 -4.24 12.91
C GLY A 112 -10.93 -3.40 14.03
N GLY A 113 -11.48 -2.23 13.70
CA GLY A 113 -12.12 -1.34 14.67
C GLY A 113 -11.12 -0.52 15.51
N SER A 114 -9.86 -0.45 15.10
CA SER A 114 -8.84 0.31 15.81
C SER A 114 -9.06 1.82 15.70
N SER A 115 -8.76 2.53 16.79
CA SER A 115 -8.68 4.01 16.82
C SER A 115 -7.32 4.56 16.40
N LYS A 116 -6.32 3.68 16.22
CA LYS A 116 -4.96 4.01 15.78
C LYS A 116 -4.60 3.15 14.58
N VAL A 117 -3.68 3.63 13.73
CA VAL A 117 -3.12 2.84 12.64
C VAL A 117 -2.59 1.50 13.16
N THR A 118 -2.80 0.45 12.41
CA THR A 118 -2.26 -0.88 12.66
C THR A 118 -1.20 -1.24 11.60
N LEU A 119 -0.59 -2.39 11.71
CA LEU A 119 0.33 -2.87 10.68
C LEU A 119 -0.37 -3.06 9.31
N ALA A 120 -1.69 -3.24 9.28
CA ALA A 120 -2.46 -3.25 8.04
C ALA A 120 -2.29 -1.92 7.29
N GLU A 121 -2.51 -0.79 7.95
CA GLU A 121 -2.34 0.53 7.38
C GLU A 121 -0.88 0.83 7.02
N VAL A 122 0.06 0.52 7.91
CA VAL A 122 1.50 0.75 7.64
C VAL A 122 1.93 0.14 6.30
N LEU A 123 1.42 -1.05 5.97
CA LEU A 123 1.78 -1.77 4.75
C LEU A 123 0.96 -1.36 3.52
N THR A 124 -0.24 -0.83 3.69
CA THR A 124 -1.15 -0.54 2.56
C THR A 124 -1.37 0.96 2.29
N ALA A 125 -1.26 1.83 3.30
CA ALA A 125 -1.47 3.26 3.15
C ALA A 125 -0.59 3.94 2.08
N PRO A 126 0.68 3.56 1.86
CA PRO A 126 1.48 4.14 0.79
C PRO A 126 0.88 3.97 -0.61
N PHE A 127 0.09 2.93 -0.83
CA PHE A 127 -0.63 2.70 -2.08
C PHE A 127 -1.88 3.57 -2.17
N ILE A 128 -2.58 3.77 -1.07
CA ILE A 128 -3.74 4.67 -0.99
C ILE A 128 -3.33 6.11 -1.29
N LEU A 129 -2.25 6.60 -0.66
CA LEU A 129 -1.71 7.94 -0.94
C LEU A 129 -1.39 8.11 -2.44
N ARG A 130 -0.77 7.10 -3.06
CA ARG A 130 -0.46 7.12 -4.50
C ARG A 130 -1.73 7.17 -5.34
N VAL A 131 -2.72 6.34 -5.06
CA VAL A 131 -3.95 6.29 -5.85
C VAL A 131 -4.66 7.64 -5.83
N TYR A 132 -4.86 8.25 -4.67
CA TYR A 132 -5.49 9.57 -4.56
C TYR A 132 -4.65 10.69 -5.18
N SER A 133 -3.37 10.75 -4.86
CA SER A 133 -2.46 11.77 -5.39
C SER A 133 -2.29 11.65 -6.91
N PHE A 134 -2.13 10.44 -7.42
CA PHE A 134 -1.95 10.21 -8.86
C PHE A 134 -3.22 10.53 -9.67
N SER A 135 -4.40 10.25 -9.13
CA SER A 135 -5.67 10.66 -9.74
C SER A 135 -5.83 12.18 -9.75
N LYS A 136 -5.47 12.84 -8.65
CA LYS A 136 -5.47 14.33 -8.53
C LYS A 136 -4.56 14.99 -9.58
N HIS A 137 -3.43 14.38 -9.89
CA HIS A 137 -2.41 14.91 -10.82
C HIS A 137 -2.48 14.32 -12.24
N GLY A 138 -3.55 13.58 -12.56
CA GLY A 138 -3.80 13.06 -13.91
C GLY A 138 -2.91 11.89 -14.34
N LEU A 139 -2.21 11.23 -13.39
CA LEU A 139 -1.47 9.99 -13.64
C LEU A 139 -2.37 8.76 -13.63
N LEU A 140 -3.47 8.82 -12.90
CA LEU A 140 -4.55 7.84 -12.93
C LEU A 140 -5.87 8.50 -13.37
N PRO A 141 -6.78 7.78 -14.04
CA PRO A 141 -8.11 8.28 -14.36
C PRO A 141 -8.89 8.69 -13.11
N LYS A 142 -9.67 9.77 -13.19
CA LYS A 142 -10.55 10.21 -12.07
C LYS A 142 -11.57 9.15 -11.66
N SER A 143 -12.02 8.33 -12.62
CA SER A 143 -12.93 7.21 -12.38
C SER A 143 -12.42 6.20 -11.35
N VAL A 144 -11.11 6.14 -11.09
CA VAL A 144 -10.55 5.34 -9.99
C VAL A 144 -11.09 5.85 -8.66
N VAL A 145 -10.90 7.14 -8.35
CA VAL A 145 -11.34 7.72 -7.06
C VAL A 145 -12.87 7.71 -6.97
N GLU A 146 -13.59 8.05 -8.04
CA GLU A 146 -15.05 8.01 -8.08
C GLU A 146 -15.59 6.60 -7.74
N GLY A 147 -14.95 5.56 -8.26
CA GLY A 147 -15.30 4.17 -7.94
C GLY A 147 -14.95 3.76 -6.50
N LEU A 148 -13.83 4.27 -5.95
CA LEU A 148 -13.46 4.04 -4.54
C LEU A 148 -14.45 4.68 -3.58
N GLU A 149 -14.97 5.87 -3.90
CA GLU A 149 -15.99 6.57 -3.11
C GLU A 149 -17.33 5.81 -3.05
N ALA A 150 -17.61 4.97 -4.04
CA ALA A 150 -18.78 4.10 -4.04
C ALA A 150 -18.67 2.87 -3.11
N LEU A 151 -17.49 2.58 -2.54
CA LEU A 151 -17.24 1.49 -1.61
C LEU A 151 -17.22 2.04 -0.17
N PRO A 152 -18.30 1.92 0.61
CA PRO A 152 -18.50 2.71 1.83
C PRO A 152 -17.46 2.44 2.93
N ASN A 153 -17.08 1.18 3.17
CA ASN A 153 -16.09 0.86 4.19
C ASN A 153 -14.69 1.26 3.73
N PHE A 154 -14.38 0.96 2.47
CA PHE A 154 -13.11 1.35 1.87
C PHE A 154 -12.94 2.87 1.86
N ASN A 155 -13.94 3.60 1.40
CA ASN A 155 -13.90 5.07 1.37
C ASN A 155 -13.69 5.65 2.77
N LYS A 156 -14.45 5.17 3.78
CA LYS A 156 -14.29 5.59 5.17
C LYS A 156 -12.85 5.38 5.66
N TRP A 157 -12.30 4.21 5.40
CA TRP A 157 -10.93 3.84 5.76
C TRP A 157 -9.89 4.69 5.02
N ALA A 158 -10.01 4.82 3.71
CA ALA A 158 -9.09 5.58 2.87
C ALA A 158 -9.09 7.07 3.22
N GLN A 159 -10.27 7.66 3.50
CA GLN A 159 -10.40 9.04 3.94
C GLN A 159 -9.77 9.30 5.32
N ALA A 160 -9.74 8.31 6.19
CA ALA A 160 -9.01 8.40 7.45
C ALA A 160 -7.50 8.37 7.21
N LEU A 161 -7.02 7.49 6.32
CA LEU A 161 -5.60 7.35 6.01
C LEU A 161 -4.97 8.61 5.41
N ILE A 162 -5.64 9.24 4.44
CA ILE A 162 -5.10 10.44 3.78
C ILE A 162 -5.10 11.68 4.68
N LYS A 163 -5.72 11.60 5.87
CA LYS A 163 -5.74 12.66 6.88
C LYS A 163 -4.88 12.31 8.11
N GLU A 164 -4.40 11.08 8.20
CA GLU A 164 -3.60 10.62 9.34
C GLU A 164 -2.16 11.15 9.23
N GLU A 165 -1.73 11.94 10.21
CA GLU A 165 -0.43 12.59 10.21
C GLU A 165 0.72 11.57 10.11
N SER A 166 0.65 10.47 10.86
CA SER A 166 1.69 9.43 10.85
C SER A 166 1.83 8.72 9.49
N VAL A 167 0.77 8.73 8.68
CA VAL A 167 0.75 8.18 7.32
C VAL A 167 1.27 9.20 6.30
N THR A 168 0.94 10.47 6.47
CA THR A 168 1.24 11.53 5.50
C THR A 168 2.58 12.25 5.77
N TYR A 169 3.19 12.04 6.93
CA TYR A 169 4.37 12.76 7.41
C TYR A 169 5.53 12.82 6.41
N ILE A 170 5.81 11.72 5.73
CA ILE A 170 6.90 11.65 4.74
C ILE A 170 6.40 11.78 3.29
N TRP A 171 5.08 11.99 3.08
CA TRP A 171 4.51 12.05 1.75
C TRP A 171 4.73 13.44 1.13
N ASN A 172 5.57 13.52 0.10
CA ASN A 172 5.89 14.77 -0.60
C ASN A 172 5.43 14.68 -2.07
N GLU A 173 4.23 15.22 -2.36
CA GLU A 173 3.67 15.23 -3.71
C GLU A 173 4.58 15.99 -4.70
N ALA A 174 5.24 17.08 -4.25
CA ALA A 174 6.09 17.89 -5.09
C ALA A 174 7.32 17.15 -5.63
N GLU A 175 7.77 16.13 -4.93
CA GLU A 175 8.87 15.24 -5.36
C GLU A 175 8.36 13.99 -6.06
N VAL A 176 7.34 13.33 -5.49
CA VAL A 176 6.85 12.04 -5.98
C VAL A 176 6.20 12.16 -7.36
N ILE A 177 5.41 13.21 -7.61
CA ILE A 177 4.68 13.34 -8.87
C ILE A 177 5.62 13.55 -10.07
N PRO A 178 6.55 14.50 -10.07
CA PRO A 178 7.49 14.67 -11.19
C PRO A 178 8.37 13.42 -11.40
N ALA A 179 8.87 12.81 -10.33
CA ALA A 179 9.68 11.61 -10.41
C ALA A 179 8.90 10.44 -11.04
N THR A 180 7.62 10.27 -10.66
CA THR A 180 6.76 9.23 -11.24
C THR A 180 6.47 9.50 -12.72
N LYS A 181 6.14 10.74 -13.10
CA LYS A 181 5.94 11.11 -14.51
C LYS A 181 7.16 10.75 -15.35
N LYS A 182 8.34 11.21 -14.94
CA LYS A 182 9.60 10.91 -15.63
C LYS A 182 9.86 9.40 -15.77
N LYS A 183 9.58 8.63 -14.70
CA LYS A 183 9.74 7.17 -14.71
C LYS A 183 8.78 6.49 -15.69
N VAL A 184 7.51 6.90 -15.71
CA VAL A 184 6.50 6.37 -16.63
C VAL A 184 6.87 6.67 -18.09
N GLU A 185 7.29 7.90 -18.41
CA GLU A 185 7.76 8.28 -19.73
C GLU A 185 8.95 7.41 -20.19
N SER A 186 9.94 7.24 -19.33
CA SER A 186 11.10 6.39 -19.61
C SER A 186 10.71 4.94 -19.86
N MET A 187 9.75 4.39 -19.10
CA MET A 187 9.27 3.03 -19.27
C MET A 187 8.50 2.84 -20.59
N LYS A 188 7.68 3.82 -20.97
CA LYS A 188 6.94 3.81 -22.25
C LYS A 188 7.90 3.91 -23.43
N ALA A 189 8.90 4.78 -23.33
CA ALA A 189 9.94 4.90 -24.37
C ALA A 189 10.73 3.58 -24.54
N ALA A 190 11.09 2.92 -23.45
CA ALA A 190 11.78 1.64 -23.48
C ALA A 190 10.91 0.52 -24.09
N ALA A 191 9.64 0.46 -23.76
CA ALA A 191 8.69 -0.49 -24.33
C ALA A 191 8.50 -0.28 -25.84
N ALA A 192 8.37 0.98 -26.29
CA ALA A 192 8.26 1.31 -27.71
C ALA A 192 9.54 0.98 -28.51
N ALA A 193 10.72 1.10 -27.87
CA ALA A 193 11.99 0.72 -28.49
C ALA A 193 12.16 -0.81 -28.63
N ALA A 194 11.64 -1.58 -27.67
CA ALA A 194 11.70 -3.05 -27.66
C ALA A 194 10.68 -3.70 -28.64
N ALA A 195 9.68 -2.96 -29.09
CA ALA A 195 8.64 -3.42 -30.02
C ALA A 195 9.01 -3.19 -31.51
N LYS A 196 10.16 -2.55 -31.75
CA LYS A 196 10.75 -2.32 -33.10
C LYS A 196 11.84 -3.34 -33.40
#